data_39ee4af963675d85b5e3de4b85d56660
#
_entry.id   39ee4af963675d85b5e3de4b85d56660
#
_cell.length_a   1.000
_cell.length_b   1.000
_cell.length_c   1.000
_cell.angle_alpha   90.00
_cell.angle_beta   90.00
_cell.angle_gamma   90.00
#
_symmetry.space_group_name_H-M   'P 1'
#
loop_
_entity.id
_entity.type
_entity.pdbx_description
1 polymer ?
#
loop_
_entity_poly.entity_id
_entity_poly.type
_entity_poly.pdbx_seq_one_letter_code
_entity_poly.pdbx_strand_id
1 'polypeptide(L)'
;RCLHCMEIYQDEFDVCPFCGFVEGTEPEIAYALPPGTVVADRYIIGTVIGAGGFGITYVAWDTKLEIKIAIKEYFPTGLVNRIPGTLPISLTGRNNEPVYQKGMQGFIDEAKALAKFNESSGVVNVFDCIEENGTAYIIMEYIEGQTLKEYVSINQPDCEVVEHSESVSTRKLSIEESLQIVQALLHTLKLIHGEGIIHRDLSPDNIMILKDGNIKLIDFGAARFFAADTTKSMSVVLKAGYAPVEQYSRSSRQDQRTDLYAVGVILYQLLTGKLPQEAFDRVTEDRLILPSEIEKTIPDWLDSVVVK
;
A
#
# COMPACT_ATOMS: atom_id res chain seq x y z
N ARG A 1 18.02 -6.55 -20.54
CA ARG A 1 17.21 -5.63 -19.72
C ARG A 1 17.38 -5.96 -18.25
N CYS A 2 17.59 -4.96 -17.41
CA CYS A 2 17.65 -5.14 -15.97
C CYS A 2 16.29 -5.57 -15.38
N LEU A 3 16.26 -6.62 -14.59
CA LEU A 3 15.02 -7.11 -13.96
C LEU A 3 14.63 -6.34 -12.68
N HIS A 4 15.42 -5.32 -12.29
CA HIS A 4 15.10 -4.45 -11.16
C HIS A 4 14.62 -3.07 -11.61
N CYS A 5 15.36 -2.36 -12.45
CA CYS A 5 14.96 -1.02 -12.89
C CYS A 5 14.27 -0.98 -14.27
N MET A 6 14.26 -2.09 -15.01
CA MET A 6 13.72 -2.25 -16.37
C MET A 6 14.47 -1.49 -17.46
N GLU A 7 15.62 -0.87 -17.15
CA GLU A 7 16.48 -0.21 -18.14
C GLU A 7 17.20 -1.22 -19.05
N ILE A 8 17.45 -0.82 -20.28
CA ILE A 8 18.24 -1.62 -21.24
C ILE A 8 19.71 -1.28 -21.07
N TYR A 9 20.56 -2.28 -20.95
CA TYR A 9 22.02 -2.12 -20.96
C TYR A 9 22.67 -3.25 -21.77
N GLN A 10 23.96 -3.10 -22.05
CA GLN A 10 24.70 -4.08 -22.84
C GLN A 10 25.01 -5.34 -22.02
N ASP A 11 24.94 -6.51 -22.64
CA ASP A 11 25.09 -7.81 -21.98
C ASP A 11 26.54 -8.08 -21.45
N GLU A 12 27.47 -7.14 -21.68
CA GLU A 12 28.84 -7.22 -21.17
C GLU A 12 28.96 -6.91 -19.66
N PHE A 13 27.90 -6.44 -19.02
CA PHE A 13 27.88 -6.06 -17.61
C PHE A 13 27.11 -7.07 -16.76
N ASP A 14 27.78 -7.70 -15.82
CA ASP A 14 27.16 -8.56 -14.79
C ASP A 14 26.33 -7.73 -13.78
N VAL A 15 26.60 -6.45 -13.68
CA VAL A 15 25.95 -5.49 -12.77
C VAL A 15 25.28 -4.39 -13.56
N CYS A 16 24.01 -4.13 -13.31
CA CYS A 16 23.30 -3.05 -13.99
C CYS A 16 23.93 -1.69 -13.70
N PRO A 17 24.37 -0.94 -14.74
CA PRO A 17 25.04 0.35 -14.55
C PRO A 17 24.10 1.46 -14.03
N PHE A 18 22.78 1.25 -14.09
CA PHE A 18 21.79 2.24 -13.65
C PHE A 18 21.39 2.08 -12.20
N CYS A 19 21.28 0.83 -11.68
CA CYS A 19 20.78 0.59 -10.34
C CYS A 19 21.63 -0.37 -9.49
N GLY A 20 22.72 -0.93 -10.03
CA GLY A 20 23.59 -1.83 -9.29
C GLY A 20 23.04 -3.26 -9.10
N PHE A 21 21.90 -3.60 -9.71
CA PHE A 21 21.33 -4.96 -9.61
C PHE A 21 22.24 -5.96 -10.31
N VAL A 22 22.48 -7.11 -9.64
CA VAL A 22 23.25 -8.24 -10.17
C VAL A 22 22.29 -9.28 -10.74
N GLU A 23 22.48 -9.67 -12.00
CA GLU A 23 21.64 -10.71 -12.62
C GLU A 23 21.80 -12.04 -11.90
N GLY A 24 20.68 -12.77 -11.73
CA GLY A 24 20.66 -14.03 -10.98
C GLY A 24 20.57 -13.88 -9.47
N THR A 25 20.39 -12.66 -8.94
CA THR A 25 20.10 -12.45 -7.52
C THR A 25 18.79 -13.17 -7.14
N GLU A 26 18.85 -14.05 -6.15
CA GLU A 26 17.69 -14.75 -5.62
C GLU A 26 16.67 -13.74 -5.03
N PRO A 27 15.36 -14.01 -5.18
CA PRO A 27 14.33 -13.18 -4.58
C PRO A 27 14.49 -13.14 -3.05
N GLU A 28 14.38 -11.97 -2.44
CA GLU A 28 14.36 -11.80 -0.97
C GLU A 28 13.22 -12.60 -0.32
N ILE A 29 12.14 -12.81 -1.06
CA ILE A 29 10.95 -13.54 -0.63
C ILE A 29 10.93 -14.89 -1.36
N ALA A 30 11.19 -15.97 -0.67
CA ALA A 30 11.35 -17.30 -1.26
C ALA A 30 10.13 -17.81 -2.04
N TYR A 31 8.93 -17.33 -1.73
CA TYR A 31 7.69 -17.69 -2.42
C TYR A 31 7.26 -16.67 -3.49
N ALA A 32 8.03 -15.63 -3.73
CA ALA A 32 7.80 -14.71 -4.84
C ALA A 32 8.10 -15.37 -6.20
N LEU A 33 7.52 -14.82 -7.27
CA LEU A 33 7.89 -15.22 -8.63
C LEU A 33 9.35 -14.85 -8.89
N PRO A 34 10.16 -15.76 -9.46
CA PRO A 34 11.53 -15.45 -9.84
C PRO A 34 11.56 -14.31 -10.87
N PRO A 35 12.52 -13.36 -10.75
CA PRO A 35 12.75 -12.38 -11.80
C PRO A 35 13.02 -13.04 -13.15
N GLY A 36 12.45 -12.49 -14.24
CA GLY A 36 12.47 -13.06 -15.58
C GLY A 36 11.30 -13.99 -15.90
N THR A 37 10.45 -14.34 -14.91
CA THR A 37 9.20 -15.07 -15.16
C THR A 37 8.32 -14.29 -16.14
N VAL A 38 7.72 -15.01 -17.10
CA VAL A 38 6.74 -14.41 -18.03
C VAL A 38 5.33 -14.83 -17.61
N VAL A 39 4.45 -13.86 -17.43
CA VAL A 39 3.03 -14.05 -17.12
C VAL A 39 2.19 -13.62 -18.32
N ALA A 40 1.15 -14.41 -18.64
CA ALA A 40 0.25 -14.20 -19.78
C ALA A 40 0.97 -14.02 -21.13
N ASP A 41 2.10 -14.68 -21.34
CA ASP A 41 2.94 -14.58 -22.54
C ASP A 41 3.28 -13.12 -22.95
N ARG A 42 3.22 -12.19 -21.97
CA ARG A 42 3.35 -10.75 -22.24
C ARG A 42 4.18 -10.00 -21.21
N TYR A 43 4.04 -10.31 -19.94
CA TYR A 43 4.60 -9.51 -18.86
C TYR A 43 5.84 -10.18 -18.26
N ILE A 44 6.98 -9.54 -18.37
CA ILE A 44 8.22 -10.01 -17.75
C ILE A 44 8.29 -9.48 -16.32
N ILE A 45 8.22 -10.39 -15.35
CA ILE A 45 8.33 -10.07 -13.92
C ILE A 45 9.77 -9.68 -13.59
N GLY A 46 9.93 -8.63 -12.84
CA GLY A 46 11.20 -8.22 -12.22
C GLY A 46 11.25 -8.54 -10.75
N THR A 47 11.96 -7.70 -10.00
CA THR A 47 12.08 -7.85 -8.54
C THR A 47 10.82 -7.42 -7.81
N VAL A 48 10.67 -7.89 -6.58
CA VAL A 48 9.62 -7.45 -5.65
C VAL A 48 9.87 -5.99 -5.27
N ILE A 49 8.83 -5.16 -5.34
CA ILE A 49 8.83 -3.76 -4.89
C ILE A 49 7.93 -3.55 -3.67
N GLY A 50 7.13 -4.55 -3.29
CA GLY A 50 6.31 -4.52 -2.10
C GLY A 50 5.71 -5.89 -1.81
N ALA A 51 5.56 -6.24 -0.54
CA ALA A 51 4.87 -7.44 -0.11
C ALA A 51 4.11 -7.21 1.17
N GLY A 52 2.94 -7.82 1.27
CA GLY A 52 2.05 -7.73 2.43
C GLY A 52 1.29 -9.02 2.68
N GLY A 53 0.43 -9.02 3.66
CA GLY A 53 -0.35 -10.20 4.04
C GLY A 53 -1.29 -10.75 2.97
N PHE A 54 -1.60 -9.96 1.92
CA PHE A 54 -2.59 -10.31 0.90
C PHE A 54 -2.04 -10.31 -0.53
N GLY A 55 -0.80 -9.87 -0.75
CA GLY A 55 -0.25 -9.83 -2.10
C GLY A 55 1.22 -9.46 -2.14
N ILE A 56 1.78 -9.66 -3.33
CA ILE A 56 3.17 -9.32 -3.67
C ILE A 56 3.11 -8.40 -4.89
N THR A 57 3.83 -7.30 -4.84
CA THR A 57 3.93 -6.35 -5.94
C THR A 57 5.33 -6.41 -6.55
N TYR A 58 5.38 -6.52 -7.86
CA TYR A 58 6.61 -6.61 -8.65
C TYR A 58 6.74 -5.41 -9.56
N VAL A 59 7.96 -4.97 -9.81
CA VAL A 59 8.25 -4.23 -11.03
C VAL A 59 8.18 -5.20 -12.21
N ALA A 60 7.68 -4.77 -13.35
CA ALA A 60 7.55 -5.63 -14.52
C ALA A 60 7.68 -4.84 -15.82
N TRP A 61 7.80 -5.55 -16.93
CA TRP A 61 7.87 -5.00 -18.28
C TRP A 61 6.74 -5.57 -19.15
N ASP A 62 5.95 -4.68 -19.75
CA ASP A 62 4.99 -5.06 -20.78
C ASP A 62 5.70 -5.15 -22.13
N THR A 63 5.83 -6.34 -22.69
CA THR A 63 6.54 -6.59 -23.95
C THR A 63 5.81 -6.08 -25.18
N LYS A 64 4.48 -5.85 -25.10
CA LYS A 64 3.67 -5.34 -26.22
C LYS A 64 3.63 -3.82 -26.27
N LEU A 65 3.51 -3.18 -25.10
CA LEU A 65 3.47 -1.72 -24.99
C LEU A 65 4.86 -1.12 -24.85
N GLU A 66 5.86 -1.95 -24.55
CA GLU A 66 7.25 -1.54 -24.29
C GLU A 66 7.36 -0.50 -23.19
N ILE A 67 6.64 -0.71 -22.09
CA ILE A 67 6.62 0.16 -20.91
C ILE A 67 6.92 -0.60 -19.62
N LYS A 68 7.47 0.11 -18.67
CA LYS A 68 7.63 -0.32 -17.29
C LYS A 68 6.28 -0.23 -16.57
N ILE A 69 5.92 -1.30 -15.89
CA ILE A 69 4.65 -1.45 -15.16
C ILE A 69 4.89 -2.00 -13.76
N ALA A 70 3.87 -1.95 -12.91
CA ALA A 70 3.80 -2.72 -11.69
C ALA A 70 2.77 -3.85 -11.83
N ILE A 71 3.06 -5.00 -11.23
CA ILE A 71 2.13 -6.13 -11.19
C ILE A 71 1.93 -6.55 -9.74
N LYS A 72 0.68 -6.50 -9.27
CA LYS A 72 0.28 -6.97 -7.96
C LYS A 72 -0.33 -8.35 -8.09
N GLU A 73 0.25 -9.33 -7.41
CA GLU A 73 -0.23 -10.71 -7.33
C GLU A 73 -1.09 -10.89 -6.08
N TYR A 74 -2.25 -11.54 -6.19
CA TYR A 74 -3.03 -11.98 -5.04
C TYR A 74 -2.35 -13.18 -4.36
N PHE A 75 -1.74 -12.93 -3.21
CA PHE A 75 -1.01 -13.94 -2.45
C PHE A 75 -1.30 -13.82 -0.95
N PRO A 76 -2.48 -14.27 -0.48
CA PRO A 76 -2.84 -14.19 0.95
C PRO A 76 -2.00 -15.17 1.76
N THR A 77 -0.99 -14.63 2.47
CA THR A 77 -0.12 -15.43 3.35
C THR A 77 -0.95 -16.16 4.40
N GLY A 78 -0.64 -17.44 4.62
CA GLY A 78 -1.43 -18.32 5.51
C GLY A 78 -2.55 -19.11 4.82
N LEU A 79 -3.07 -18.67 3.67
CA LEU A 79 -4.02 -19.45 2.87
C LEU A 79 -3.33 -20.20 1.73
N VAL A 80 -2.28 -19.62 1.17
CA VAL A 80 -1.54 -20.18 0.05
C VAL A 80 -0.06 -20.28 0.35
N ASN A 81 0.60 -21.12 -0.42
CA ASN A 81 2.06 -21.23 -0.49
C ASN A 81 2.48 -21.47 -1.94
N ARG A 82 3.74 -21.19 -2.25
CA ARG A 82 4.40 -21.50 -3.52
C ARG A 82 5.71 -22.22 -3.23
N ILE A 83 5.95 -23.30 -3.96
CA ILE A 83 7.25 -23.96 -3.92
C ILE A 83 8.26 -23.05 -4.63
N PRO A 84 9.39 -22.70 -3.99
CA PRO A 84 10.39 -21.84 -4.61
C PRO A 84 10.78 -22.31 -6.02
N GLY A 85 10.85 -21.37 -6.96
CA GLY A 85 11.14 -21.65 -8.37
C GLY A 85 9.99 -22.19 -9.21
N THR A 86 8.78 -22.37 -8.64
CA THR A 86 7.57 -22.76 -9.40
C THR A 86 6.62 -21.57 -9.58
N LEU A 87 5.73 -21.63 -10.57
CA LEU A 87 4.77 -20.55 -10.83
C LEU A 87 3.45 -20.75 -10.09
N PRO A 88 2.84 -21.96 -10.08
CA PRO A 88 1.52 -22.16 -9.46
C PRO A 88 1.57 -22.02 -7.94
N ILE A 89 0.51 -21.44 -7.40
CA ILE A 89 0.26 -21.45 -5.97
C ILE A 89 -0.44 -22.75 -5.54
N SER A 90 -0.33 -23.07 -4.26
CA SER A 90 -1.03 -24.18 -3.61
C SER A 90 -1.72 -23.72 -2.34
N LEU A 91 -2.94 -24.18 -2.09
CA LEU A 91 -3.66 -23.92 -0.85
C LEU A 91 -2.99 -24.66 0.32
N THR A 92 -2.82 -23.99 1.45
CA THR A 92 -2.25 -24.60 2.68
C THR A 92 -3.21 -25.62 3.33
N GLY A 93 -4.50 -25.65 2.94
CA GLY A 93 -5.50 -26.59 3.39
C GLY A 93 -6.75 -26.58 2.51
N ARG A 94 -7.37 -27.75 2.32
CA ARG A 94 -8.59 -27.87 1.47
C ARG A 94 -9.76 -27.01 1.97
N ASN A 95 -9.85 -26.77 3.27
CA ASN A 95 -10.91 -25.94 3.86
C ASN A 95 -10.72 -24.45 3.56
N ASN A 96 -9.57 -24.03 3.05
CA ASN A 96 -9.25 -22.64 2.74
C ASN A 96 -9.77 -22.21 1.36
N GLU A 97 -10.15 -23.16 0.50
CA GLU A 97 -10.55 -22.88 -0.87
C GLU A 97 -11.70 -21.84 -1.00
N PRO A 98 -12.84 -21.96 -0.26
CA PRO A 98 -13.91 -20.99 -0.37
C PRO A 98 -13.51 -19.58 0.05
N VAL A 99 -12.63 -19.47 1.07
CA VAL A 99 -12.11 -18.20 1.55
C VAL A 99 -11.15 -17.59 0.54
N TYR A 100 -10.30 -18.42 -0.03
CA TYR A 100 -9.34 -18.02 -1.06
C TYR A 100 -10.06 -17.48 -2.30
N GLN A 101 -11.04 -18.23 -2.81
CA GLN A 101 -11.83 -17.84 -3.99
C GLN A 101 -12.61 -16.53 -3.75
N LYS A 102 -13.23 -16.37 -2.58
CA LYS A 102 -13.92 -15.13 -2.24
C LYS A 102 -12.96 -13.92 -2.16
N GLY A 103 -11.78 -14.11 -1.58
CA GLY A 103 -10.75 -13.07 -1.51
C GLY A 103 -10.18 -12.73 -2.89
N MET A 104 -9.96 -13.74 -3.75
CA MET A 104 -9.51 -13.54 -5.14
C MET A 104 -10.56 -12.77 -5.95
N GLN A 105 -11.84 -13.10 -5.82
CA GLN A 105 -12.90 -12.33 -6.45
C GLN A 105 -12.92 -10.87 -5.97
N GLY A 106 -12.75 -10.63 -4.67
CA GLY A 106 -12.64 -9.28 -4.12
C GLY A 106 -11.44 -8.50 -4.68
N PHE A 107 -10.31 -9.17 -4.91
CA PHE A 107 -9.13 -8.60 -5.53
C PHE A 107 -9.37 -8.19 -7.00
N ILE A 108 -10.07 -9.05 -7.76
CA ILE A 108 -10.49 -8.77 -9.14
C ILE A 108 -11.49 -7.61 -9.18
N ASP A 109 -12.45 -7.58 -8.25
CA ASP A 109 -13.44 -6.51 -8.17
C ASP A 109 -12.81 -5.16 -7.79
N GLU A 110 -11.75 -5.18 -6.97
CA GLU A 110 -10.91 -4.02 -6.68
C GLU A 110 -10.28 -3.46 -7.95
N ALA A 111 -9.65 -4.32 -8.77
CA ALA A 111 -9.06 -3.90 -10.05
C ALA A 111 -10.10 -3.25 -10.98
N LYS A 112 -11.30 -3.84 -11.10
CA LYS A 112 -12.41 -3.29 -11.90
C LYS A 112 -12.91 -1.94 -11.37
N ALA A 113 -12.92 -1.78 -10.05
CA ALA A 113 -13.32 -0.52 -9.43
C ALA A 113 -12.28 0.57 -9.68
N LEU A 114 -10.99 0.26 -9.54
CA LEU A 114 -9.88 1.18 -9.79
C LEU A 114 -9.81 1.60 -11.27
N ALA A 115 -10.05 0.70 -12.21
CA ALA A 115 -10.03 0.99 -13.65
C ALA A 115 -11.01 2.09 -14.08
N LYS A 116 -12.07 2.37 -13.28
CA LYS A 116 -12.99 3.47 -13.52
C LYS A 116 -12.36 4.85 -13.34
N PHE A 117 -11.21 4.91 -12.63
CA PHE A 117 -10.51 6.16 -12.30
C PHE A 117 -9.24 6.38 -13.12
N ASN A 118 -9.01 5.60 -14.19
CA ASN A 118 -7.80 5.71 -15.02
C ASN A 118 -7.57 7.11 -15.63
N GLU A 119 -8.59 7.95 -15.71
CA GLU A 119 -8.47 9.35 -16.13
C GLU A 119 -8.18 10.30 -14.95
N SER A 120 -8.17 9.80 -13.71
CA SER A 120 -7.93 10.60 -12.50
C SER A 120 -6.45 10.61 -12.13
N SER A 121 -5.87 11.79 -11.95
CA SER A 121 -4.46 11.91 -11.55
C SER A 121 -4.16 11.40 -10.14
N GLY A 122 -5.17 11.28 -9.27
CA GLY A 122 -5.01 10.93 -7.86
C GLY A 122 -5.11 9.43 -7.52
N VAL A 123 -5.39 8.55 -8.51
CA VAL A 123 -5.52 7.10 -8.31
C VAL A 123 -4.57 6.39 -9.27
N VAL A 124 -4.02 5.25 -8.85
CA VAL A 124 -3.19 4.40 -9.72
C VAL A 124 -4.00 3.89 -10.91
N ASN A 125 -3.44 3.97 -12.12
CA ASN A 125 -4.08 3.45 -13.32
C ASN A 125 -3.95 1.93 -13.38
N VAL A 126 -5.07 1.24 -13.61
CA VAL A 126 -5.12 -0.21 -13.82
C VAL A 126 -5.27 -0.48 -15.32
N PHE A 127 -4.34 -1.25 -15.89
CA PHE A 127 -4.32 -1.56 -17.33
C PHE A 127 -5.00 -2.88 -17.67
N ASP A 128 -4.86 -3.90 -16.78
CA ASP A 128 -5.41 -5.23 -16.99
C ASP A 128 -5.58 -5.98 -15.67
N CYS A 129 -6.35 -7.06 -15.70
CA CYS A 129 -6.46 -8.02 -14.61
C CYS A 129 -6.57 -9.42 -15.18
N ILE A 130 -5.65 -10.30 -14.82
CA ILE A 130 -5.53 -11.64 -15.38
C ILE A 130 -5.55 -12.71 -14.30
N GLU A 131 -6.07 -13.88 -14.63
CA GLU A 131 -6.06 -15.06 -13.78
C GLU A 131 -5.14 -16.13 -14.39
N GLU A 132 -4.07 -16.48 -13.71
CA GLU A 132 -3.10 -17.48 -14.12
C GLU A 132 -2.40 -18.07 -12.90
N ASN A 133 -1.74 -19.21 -13.04
CA ASN A 133 -0.98 -19.88 -11.95
C ASN A 133 -1.82 -20.17 -10.69
N GLY A 134 -3.15 -20.25 -10.81
CA GLY A 134 -4.07 -20.45 -9.70
C GLY A 134 -4.32 -19.20 -8.85
N THR A 135 -3.90 -18.02 -9.30
CA THR A 135 -4.08 -16.73 -8.65
C THR A 135 -4.52 -15.65 -9.64
N ALA A 136 -4.62 -14.40 -9.20
CA ALA A 136 -4.92 -13.25 -10.03
C ALA A 136 -3.82 -12.21 -9.94
N TYR A 137 -3.62 -11.47 -11.04
CA TYR A 137 -2.64 -10.40 -11.18
C TYR A 137 -3.33 -9.12 -11.62
N ILE A 138 -3.08 -8.01 -10.95
CA ILE A 138 -3.48 -6.66 -11.39
C ILE A 138 -2.27 -6.02 -12.06
N ILE A 139 -2.42 -5.64 -13.31
CA ILE A 139 -1.42 -4.93 -14.09
C ILE A 139 -1.73 -3.44 -14.01
N MET A 140 -0.79 -2.65 -13.50
CA MET A 140 -1.00 -1.23 -13.23
C MET A 140 0.23 -0.39 -13.58
N GLU A 141 0.04 0.92 -13.63
CA GLU A 141 1.15 1.83 -13.86
C GLU A 141 2.24 1.67 -12.80
N TYR A 142 3.49 1.74 -13.25
CA TYR A 142 4.62 1.90 -12.33
C TYR A 142 4.74 3.39 -11.98
N ILE A 143 4.58 3.71 -10.71
CA ILE A 143 4.66 5.09 -10.23
C ILE A 143 6.11 5.41 -9.86
N GLU A 144 6.70 6.38 -10.57
CA GLU A 144 8.01 6.92 -10.21
C GLU A 144 7.86 7.93 -9.07
N GLY A 145 8.12 7.48 -7.87
CA GLY A 145 7.96 8.27 -6.65
C GLY A 145 8.42 7.50 -5.44
N GLN A 146 8.04 7.98 -4.29
CA GLN A 146 8.24 7.31 -3.00
C GLN A 146 6.92 7.31 -2.22
N THR A 147 6.74 6.36 -1.33
CA THR A 147 5.59 6.36 -0.43
C THR A 147 5.66 7.57 0.52
N LEU A 148 4.51 8.05 0.99
CA LEU A 148 4.48 9.09 2.03
C LEU A 148 5.22 8.62 3.29
N LYS A 149 5.21 7.32 3.57
CA LYS A 149 5.99 6.75 4.68
C LYS A 149 7.49 6.93 4.47
N GLU A 150 8.02 6.62 3.29
CA GLU A 150 9.42 6.84 2.94
C GLU A 150 9.77 8.33 2.96
N TYR A 151 8.88 9.17 2.46
CA TYR A 151 9.05 10.62 2.43
C TYR A 151 9.20 11.25 3.82
N VAL A 152 8.43 10.76 4.81
CA VAL A 152 8.53 11.23 6.20
C VAL A 152 9.50 10.41 7.06
N SER A 153 9.96 9.25 6.57
CA SER A 153 11.01 8.47 7.23
C SER A 153 12.34 9.16 6.99
N ILE A 154 13.01 9.55 8.03
CA ILE A 154 14.29 10.25 7.89
C ILE A 154 15.42 9.23 7.83
N ASN A 155 16.13 9.23 6.72
CA ASN A 155 17.55 9.03 6.71
C ASN A 155 18.18 10.39 7.04
N GLN A 156 18.22 10.79 8.30
CA GLN A 156 19.09 11.89 8.72
C GLN A 156 20.47 11.32 9.05
N PRO A 157 21.55 11.83 8.43
CA PRO A 157 22.92 11.47 8.82
C PRO A 157 23.30 11.98 10.21
N ASP A 158 22.49 12.79 10.89
CA ASP A 158 22.81 13.50 12.11
C ASP A 158 21.84 13.22 13.30
N CYS A 159 20.97 12.24 13.25
CA CYS A 159 20.18 11.83 14.43
C CYS A 159 20.82 10.62 15.09
N GLU A 160 21.35 10.81 16.31
CA GLU A 160 21.70 9.72 17.20
C GLU A 160 20.47 8.83 17.40
N VAL A 161 20.60 7.56 17.04
CA VAL A 161 19.58 6.53 17.30
C VAL A 161 19.49 6.36 18.81
N VAL A 162 18.50 6.97 19.43
CA VAL A 162 18.13 6.67 20.81
C VAL A 162 17.35 5.35 20.79
N GLU A 163 18.08 4.27 20.95
CA GLU A 163 17.51 2.94 21.20
C GLU A 163 16.80 2.98 22.56
N HIS A 164 15.52 3.26 22.62
CA HIS A 164 14.60 2.92 23.73
C HIS A 164 13.29 3.73 23.66
N SER A 165 12.51 3.61 22.57
CA SER A 165 11.06 3.77 22.65
C SER A 165 10.38 3.19 21.40
N GLU A 166 9.31 2.42 21.60
CA GLU A 166 8.49 1.80 20.55
C GLU A 166 7.70 2.81 19.68
N SER A 167 8.00 4.10 19.75
CA SER A 167 7.39 5.15 18.96
C SER A 167 8.27 5.48 17.76
N VAL A 168 7.87 5.05 16.57
CA VAL A 168 8.48 5.48 15.30
C VAL A 168 8.27 6.98 15.16
N SER A 169 9.29 7.76 15.47
CA SER A 169 9.29 9.20 15.21
C SER A 169 9.59 9.40 13.71
N THR A 170 8.71 10.13 13.04
CA THR A 170 8.89 10.52 11.64
C THR A 170 9.27 12.01 11.56
N ARG A 171 9.79 12.42 10.40
CA ARG A 171 10.04 13.84 10.11
C ARG A 171 8.71 14.60 10.16
N LYS A 172 8.68 15.72 10.87
CA LYS A 172 7.59 16.69 10.79
C LYS A 172 7.68 17.46 9.49
N LEU A 173 6.54 17.70 8.85
CA LEU A 173 6.42 18.57 7.71
C LEU A 173 5.96 19.97 8.15
N SER A 174 6.15 20.97 7.29
CA SER A 174 5.52 22.26 7.50
C SER A 174 3.99 22.15 7.45
N ILE A 175 3.30 23.09 8.09
CA ILE A 175 1.83 23.13 8.04
C ILE A 175 1.34 23.23 6.60
N GLU A 176 1.98 24.06 5.78
CA GLU A 176 1.62 24.24 4.38
C GLU A 176 1.75 22.95 3.58
N GLU A 177 2.89 22.26 3.67
CA GLU A 177 3.14 20.99 3.00
C GLU A 177 2.18 19.88 3.46
N SER A 178 1.92 19.78 4.77
CA SER A 178 0.95 18.84 5.34
C SER A 178 -0.46 19.07 4.79
N LEU A 179 -0.89 20.35 4.70
CA LEU A 179 -2.21 20.71 4.17
C LEU A 179 -2.30 20.46 2.67
N GLN A 180 -1.25 20.70 1.88
CA GLN A 180 -1.23 20.40 0.45
C GLN A 180 -1.43 18.90 0.19
N ILE A 181 -0.69 18.04 0.91
CA ILE A 181 -0.83 16.57 0.81
C ILE A 181 -2.26 16.15 1.19
N VAL A 182 -2.77 16.61 2.32
CA VAL A 182 -4.10 16.24 2.81
C VAL A 182 -5.20 16.77 1.89
N GLN A 183 -5.07 17.97 1.34
CA GLN A 183 -6.03 18.52 0.39
C GLN A 183 -6.10 17.68 -0.90
N ALA A 184 -4.97 17.29 -1.46
CA ALA A 184 -4.90 16.42 -2.62
C ALA A 184 -5.53 15.04 -2.32
N LEU A 185 -5.25 14.49 -1.12
CA LEU A 185 -5.83 13.23 -0.64
C LEU A 185 -7.35 13.32 -0.52
N LEU A 186 -7.88 14.37 0.12
CA LEU A 186 -9.31 14.58 0.26
C LEU A 186 -10.01 14.80 -1.09
N HIS A 187 -9.35 15.45 -2.06
CA HIS A 187 -9.87 15.58 -3.41
C HIS A 187 -10.03 14.21 -4.07
N THR A 188 -9.01 13.35 -3.99
CA THR A 188 -9.05 11.98 -4.52
C THR A 188 -10.11 11.14 -3.82
N LEU A 189 -10.20 11.20 -2.48
CA LEU A 189 -11.23 10.49 -1.71
C LEU A 189 -12.64 10.94 -2.09
N LYS A 190 -12.87 12.22 -2.34
CA LYS A 190 -14.16 12.72 -2.80
C LYS A 190 -14.60 12.09 -4.12
N LEU A 191 -13.67 11.85 -5.05
CA LEU A 191 -13.97 11.19 -6.33
C LEU A 191 -14.36 9.74 -6.12
N ILE A 192 -13.56 8.96 -5.38
CA ILE A 192 -13.83 7.54 -5.17
C ILE A 192 -15.08 7.31 -4.30
N HIS A 193 -15.31 8.14 -3.29
CA HIS A 193 -16.52 8.10 -2.47
C HIS A 193 -17.78 8.45 -3.26
N GLY A 194 -17.66 9.33 -4.28
CA GLY A 194 -18.75 9.65 -5.21
C GLY A 194 -19.26 8.43 -5.99
N GLU A 195 -18.37 7.47 -6.27
CA GLU A 195 -18.68 6.19 -6.90
C GLU A 195 -19.06 5.07 -5.89
N GLY A 196 -19.23 5.44 -4.62
CA GLY A 196 -19.58 4.49 -3.55
C GLY A 196 -18.44 3.56 -3.12
N ILE A 197 -17.20 3.88 -3.48
CA ILE A 197 -16.01 3.11 -3.11
C ILE A 197 -15.38 3.70 -1.86
N ILE A 198 -14.97 2.85 -0.93
CA ILE A 198 -14.28 3.21 0.31
C ILE A 198 -12.91 2.55 0.26
N HIS A 199 -11.84 3.28 0.58
CA HIS A 199 -10.46 2.79 0.51
C HIS A 199 -10.14 1.74 1.59
N ARG A 200 -10.52 2.00 2.84
CA ARG A 200 -10.41 1.10 4.02
C ARG A 200 -9.00 0.75 4.50
N ASP A 201 -7.98 1.08 3.77
CA ASP A 201 -6.58 0.80 4.13
C ASP A 201 -5.70 2.04 3.93
N LEU A 202 -6.25 3.20 4.22
CA LEU A 202 -5.52 4.46 4.04
C LEU A 202 -4.42 4.60 5.10
N SER A 203 -3.19 4.79 4.63
CA SER A 203 -2.01 4.98 5.45
C SER A 203 -0.86 5.53 4.60
N PRO A 204 0.21 6.05 5.19
CA PRO A 204 1.36 6.56 4.44
C PRO A 204 2.03 5.55 3.48
N ASP A 205 1.89 4.24 3.72
CA ASP A 205 2.38 3.21 2.80
C ASP A 205 1.61 3.17 1.48
N ASN A 206 0.32 3.58 1.48
CA ASN A 206 -0.59 3.48 0.34
C ASN A 206 -0.79 4.83 -0.38
N ILE A 207 0.05 5.81 -0.07
CA ILE A 207 0.08 7.13 -0.71
C ILE A 207 1.45 7.31 -1.35
N MET A 208 1.50 7.43 -2.68
CA MET A 208 2.72 7.75 -3.41
C MET A 208 2.84 9.25 -3.61
N ILE A 209 4.02 9.78 -3.37
CA ILE A 209 4.42 11.16 -3.71
C ILE A 209 5.26 11.08 -4.98
N LEU A 210 4.80 11.76 -6.03
CA LEU A 210 5.46 11.84 -7.32
C LEU A 210 6.57 12.90 -7.31
N LYS A 211 7.45 12.86 -8.31
CA LYS A 211 8.53 13.85 -8.46
C LYS A 211 8.06 15.30 -8.62
N ASP A 212 6.85 15.51 -9.13
CA ASP A 212 6.19 16.81 -9.28
C ASP A 212 5.45 17.30 -8.04
N GLY A 213 5.46 16.51 -6.95
CA GLY A 213 4.77 16.78 -5.70
C GLY A 213 3.30 16.37 -5.67
N ASN A 214 2.76 15.87 -6.78
CA ASN A 214 1.42 15.28 -6.79
C ASN A 214 1.40 13.97 -6.01
N ILE A 215 0.20 13.55 -5.58
CA ILE A 215 0.03 12.27 -4.89
C ILE A 215 -0.82 11.30 -5.71
N LYS A 216 -0.60 10.01 -5.50
CA LYS A 216 -1.49 8.93 -5.99
C LYS A 216 -1.79 7.95 -4.89
N LEU A 217 -3.06 7.55 -4.79
CA LEU A 217 -3.49 6.43 -3.96
C LEU A 217 -3.21 5.11 -4.68
N ILE A 218 -2.64 4.19 -3.92
CA ILE A 218 -2.40 2.81 -4.32
C ILE A 218 -3.07 1.88 -3.31
N ASP A 219 -3.27 0.62 -3.68
CA ASP A 219 -3.68 -0.47 -2.78
C ASP A 219 -4.95 -0.22 -1.95
N PHE A 220 -6.11 -0.40 -2.58
CA PHE A 220 -7.40 -0.41 -1.88
C PHE A 220 -7.56 -1.71 -1.07
N GLY A 221 -8.09 -1.60 0.14
CA GLY A 221 -8.18 -2.72 1.08
C GLY A 221 -9.33 -3.71 0.83
N ALA A 222 -9.94 -3.76 -0.37
CA ALA A 222 -11.10 -4.60 -0.66
C ALA A 222 -10.82 -6.10 -0.45
N ALA A 223 -9.68 -6.61 -0.91
CA ALA A 223 -9.31 -8.01 -0.74
C ALA A 223 -9.18 -8.43 0.73
N ARG A 224 -8.68 -7.52 1.58
CA ARG A 224 -8.58 -7.75 3.04
C ARG A 224 -9.94 -7.90 3.68
N PHE A 225 -10.91 -7.08 3.26
CA PHE A 225 -12.25 -7.06 3.83
C PHE A 225 -12.99 -8.37 3.57
N PHE A 226 -12.91 -8.90 2.35
CA PHE A 226 -13.55 -10.16 2.01
C PHE A 226 -12.91 -11.39 2.69
N ALA A 227 -11.59 -11.39 2.85
CA ALA A 227 -10.89 -12.46 3.55
C ALA A 227 -11.21 -12.50 5.06
N ALA A 228 -11.36 -11.33 5.69
CA ALA A 228 -11.70 -11.23 7.11
C ALA A 228 -13.11 -11.72 7.45
N ASP A 229 -14.07 -11.62 6.52
CA ASP A 229 -15.48 -11.99 6.73
C ASP A 229 -15.71 -13.51 6.86
N THR A 230 -14.73 -14.34 6.44
CA THR A 230 -14.92 -15.81 6.28
C THR A 230 -14.15 -16.69 7.26
N THR A 231 -13.16 -16.18 7.99
CA THR A 231 -12.34 -17.02 8.88
C THR A 231 -12.30 -16.54 10.33
N LYS A 232 -12.54 -17.48 11.25
CA LYS A 232 -12.37 -17.24 12.70
C LYS A 232 -10.90 -17.02 13.12
N SER A 233 -9.94 -17.25 12.23
CA SER A 233 -8.51 -17.31 12.56
C SER A 233 -7.61 -16.33 11.78
N MET A 234 -8.11 -15.64 10.74
CA MET A 234 -7.35 -14.53 10.16
C MET A 234 -7.64 -13.27 10.98
N SER A 235 -6.72 -12.91 11.84
CA SER A 235 -6.66 -11.57 12.41
C SER A 235 -6.68 -10.58 11.24
N VAL A 236 -7.67 -9.70 11.21
CA VAL A 236 -7.66 -8.56 10.31
C VAL A 236 -6.37 -7.81 10.63
N VAL A 237 -5.41 -7.85 9.73
CA VAL A 237 -4.18 -7.08 9.90
C VAL A 237 -4.55 -5.63 9.63
N LEU A 238 -5.08 -4.98 10.68
CA LEU A 238 -5.33 -3.55 10.66
C LEU A 238 -3.98 -2.83 10.75
N LYS A 239 -3.85 -1.72 10.07
CA LYS A 239 -2.69 -0.84 10.26
C LYS A 239 -2.88 -0.11 11.59
N ALA A 240 -2.13 -0.55 12.59
CA ALA A 240 -2.12 0.03 13.91
C ALA A 240 -1.99 1.56 13.82
N GLY A 241 -2.78 2.27 14.61
CA GLY A 241 -2.85 3.72 14.64
C GLY A 241 -3.74 4.38 13.59
N TYR A 242 -3.91 3.80 12.38
CA TYR A 242 -4.70 4.41 11.30
C TYR A 242 -6.14 3.88 11.19
N ALA A 243 -6.41 2.72 11.78
CA ALA A 243 -7.71 2.08 11.71
C ALA A 243 -8.69 2.67 12.73
N PRO A 244 -9.88 3.14 12.32
CA PRO A 244 -10.94 3.56 13.25
C PRO A 244 -11.62 2.36 13.93
N VAL A 245 -12.40 2.62 14.98
CA VAL A 245 -13.00 1.59 15.86
C VAL A 245 -13.87 0.60 15.09
N GLU A 246 -14.61 1.08 14.08
CA GLU A 246 -15.51 0.24 13.28
C GLU A 246 -14.78 -0.83 12.47
N GLN A 247 -13.49 -0.69 12.22
CA GLN A 247 -12.69 -1.70 11.53
C GLN A 247 -12.29 -2.88 12.44
N TYR A 248 -12.31 -2.69 13.76
CA TYR A 248 -12.05 -3.76 14.72
C TYR A 248 -13.24 -4.68 14.94
N SER A 249 -14.43 -4.29 14.50
CA SER A 249 -15.67 -5.07 14.66
C SER A 249 -16.24 -5.50 13.31
N ARG A 250 -16.49 -6.80 13.16
CA ARG A 250 -17.10 -7.37 11.94
C ARG A 250 -18.56 -6.95 11.73
N SER A 251 -19.25 -6.53 12.80
CA SER A 251 -20.65 -6.11 12.75
C SER A 251 -20.82 -4.61 12.50
N SER A 252 -19.75 -3.84 12.57
CA SER A 252 -19.81 -2.40 12.38
C SER A 252 -19.85 -2.04 10.90
N ARG A 253 -20.73 -1.10 10.58
CA ARG A 253 -20.82 -0.55 9.22
C ARG A 253 -19.68 0.41 8.98
N GLN A 254 -18.90 0.16 7.93
CA GLN A 254 -17.87 1.07 7.44
C GLN A 254 -18.46 1.94 6.34
N ASP A 255 -18.16 3.22 6.38
CA ASP A 255 -18.55 4.20 5.37
C ASP A 255 -17.38 5.17 5.09
N GLN A 256 -17.65 6.26 4.39
CA GLN A 256 -16.64 7.27 4.02
C GLN A 256 -15.88 7.84 5.23
N ARG A 257 -16.46 7.83 6.43
CA ARG A 257 -15.84 8.32 7.66
C ARG A 257 -14.66 7.45 8.08
N THR A 258 -14.66 6.17 7.71
CA THR A 258 -13.52 5.26 7.92
C THR A 258 -12.24 5.83 7.27
N ASP A 259 -12.33 6.31 6.04
CA ASP A 259 -11.19 6.93 5.34
C ASP A 259 -10.86 8.31 5.92
N LEU A 260 -11.86 9.11 6.29
CA LEU A 260 -11.64 10.43 6.87
C LEU A 260 -10.92 10.35 8.21
N TYR A 261 -11.21 9.35 9.04
CA TYR A 261 -10.46 9.11 10.26
C TYR A 261 -8.97 8.89 9.96
N ALA A 262 -8.65 8.03 8.99
CA ALA A 262 -7.26 7.77 8.60
C ALA A 262 -6.57 9.03 8.06
N VAL A 263 -7.28 9.91 7.33
CA VAL A 263 -6.76 11.22 6.91
C VAL A 263 -6.42 12.10 8.12
N GLY A 264 -7.28 12.12 9.14
CA GLY A 264 -7.03 12.85 10.39
C GLY A 264 -5.75 12.36 11.09
N VAL A 265 -5.55 11.03 11.15
CA VAL A 265 -4.34 10.43 11.70
C VAL A 265 -3.10 10.81 10.88
N ILE A 266 -3.20 10.75 9.56
CA ILE A 266 -2.11 11.15 8.65
C ILE A 266 -1.74 12.62 8.90
N LEU A 267 -2.72 13.52 8.94
CA LEU A 267 -2.47 14.94 9.22
C LEU A 267 -1.78 15.15 10.58
N TYR A 268 -2.29 14.49 11.62
CA TYR A 268 -1.67 14.51 12.94
C TYR A 268 -0.19 14.10 12.87
N GLN A 269 0.10 12.98 12.19
CA GLN A 269 1.46 12.46 12.06
C GLN A 269 2.37 13.42 11.28
N LEU A 270 1.89 13.99 10.16
CA LEU A 270 2.66 14.95 9.36
C LEU A 270 3.03 16.20 10.17
N LEU A 271 2.12 16.70 10.99
CA LEU A 271 2.32 17.89 11.80
C LEU A 271 3.21 17.65 13.03
N THR A 272 3.07 16.49 13.68
CA THR A 272 3.70 16.23 14.98
C THR A 272 4.90 15.28 14.91
N GLY A 273 5.04 14.52 13.82
CA GLY A 273 6.00 13.43 13.69
C GLY A 273 5.67 12.20 14.55
N LYS A 274 4.45 12.14 15.13
CA LYS A 274 4.01 11.07 16.03
C LYS A 274 2.67 10.52 15.58
N LEU A 275 2.39 9.25 15.89
CA LEU A 275 1.04 8.71 15.79
C LEU A 275 0.20 9.14 17.01
N PRO A 276 -1.10 9.41 16.83
CA PRO A 276 -2.01 9.60 17.95
C PRO A 276 -2.24 8.28 18.68
N GLN A 277 -2.87 8.34 19.84
CA GLN A 277 -3.37 7.15 20.55
C GLN A 277 -4.33 6.37 19.64
N GLU A 278 -4.22 5.03 19.63
CA GLU A 278 -5.07 4.18 18.81
C GLU A 278 -6.57 4.37 19.13
N ALA A 279 -7.42 4.28 18.08
CA ALA A 279 -8.85 4.46 18.20
C ALA A 279 -9.49 3.54 19.25
N PHE A 280 -9.03 2.29 19.32
CA PHE A 280 -9.57 1.30 20.25
C PHE A 280 -9.26 1.67 21.71
N ASP A 281 -8.06 2.16 22.00
CA ASP A 281 -7.66 2.58 23.34
C ASP A 281 -8.41 3.83 23.78
N ARG A 282 -8.68 4.76 22.84
CA ARG A 282 -9.44 5.99 23.09
C ARG A 282 -10.89 5.73 23.52
N VAL A 283 -11.50 4.61 23.14
CA VAL A 283 -12.84 4.22 23.61
C VAL A 283 -12.85 3.98 25.11
N THR A 284 -11.75 3.47 25.68
CA THR A 284 -11.65 3.18 27.11
C THR A 284 -11.22 4.42 27.88
N GLU A 285 -10.20 5.13 27.41
CA GLU A 285 -9.69 6.35 28.01
C GLU A 285 -9.06 7.22 26.92
N ASP A 286 -9.69 8.35 26.59
CA ASP A 286 -9.17 9.28 25.60
C ASP A 286 -8.06 10.16 26.20
N ARG A 287 -6.83 9.89 25.80
CA ARG A 287 -5.62 10.62 26.18
C ARG A 287 -4.97 11.29 24.96
N LEU A 288 -5.76 11.63 23.96
CA LEU A 288 -5.25 12.29 22.78
C LEU A 288 -4.61 13.64 23.18
N ILE A 289 -3.33 13.78 22.86
CA ILE A 289 -2.60 15.04 23.00
C ILE A 289 -2.87 15.87 21.74
N LEU A 290 -3.25 17.12 21.89
CA LEU A 290 -3.51 17.99 20.73
C LEU A 290 -2.22 18.32 19.99
N PRO A 291 -2.27 18.46 18.66
CA PRO A 291 -1.10 18.85 17.87
C PRO A 291 -0.42 20.12 18.39
N SER A 292 -1.19 21.17 18.79
CA SER A 292 -0.68 22.41 19.35
C SER A 292 -0.01 22.26 20.73
N GLU A 293 -0.33 21.20 21.47
CA GLU A 293 0.35 20.88 22.75
C GLU A 293 1.72 20.27 22.51
N ILE A 294 1.89 19.53 21.40
CA ILE A 294 3.16 18.91 20.99
C ILE A 294 4.06 19.95 20.31
N GLU A 295 3.49 20.73 19.40
CA GLU A 295 4.21 21.71 18.58
C GLU A 295 3.52 23.07 18.66
N LYS A 296 4.11 24.01 19.36
CA LYS A 296 3.53 25.35 19.64
C LYS A 296 3.35 26.24 18.42
N THR A 297 3.94 25.89 17.30
CA THR A 297 3.76 26.60 16.02
C THR A 297 2.46 26.23 15.32
N ILE A 298 1.79 25.15 15.76
CA ILE A 298 0.52 24.70 15.19
C ILE A 298 -0.62 25.56 15.78
N PRO A 299 -1.44 26.22 14.95
CA PRO A 299 -2.52 27.05 15.43
C PRO A 299 -3.70 26.21 15.96
N ASP A 300 -4.41 26.70 17.00
CA ASP A 300 -5.51 26.00 17.69
C ASP A 300 -6.66 25.58 16.77
N TRP A 301 -6.90 26.30 15.66
CA TRP A 301 -7.94 25.92 14.72
C TRP A 301 -7.65 24.56 14.03
N LEU A 302 -6.36 24.21 13.89
CA LEU A 302 -5.97 22.96 13.26
C LEU A 302 -6.24 21.77 14.20
N ASP A 303 -6.13 21.95 15.53
CA ASP A 303 -6.56 20.94 16.51
C ASP A 303 -8.02 20.56 16.31
N SER A 304 -8.88 21.57 16.10
CA SER A 304 -10.31 21.35 15.87
C SER A 304 -10.63 20.57 14.58
N VAL A 305 -9.73 20.62 13.60
CA VAL A 305 -9.85 19.84 12.35
C VAL A 305 -9.44 18.39 12.58
N VAL A 306 -8.34 18.17 13.32
CA VAL A 306 -7.76 16.84 13.54
C VAL A 306 -8.59 16.01 14.52
N VAL A 307 -9.25 16.65 15.52
CA VAL A 307 -10.00 15.94 16.60
C VAL A 307 -11.44 15.59 16.21
N LYS A 308 -11.99 16.18 15.16
CA LYS A 308 -13.34 15.88 14.66
C LYS A 308 -13.41 14.58 13.89
#